data_f986e0130235f110192a285d394929b9
#
_entry.id   f986e0130235f110192a285d394929b9
#
_cell.length_a   1.000
_cell.length_b   1.000
_cell.length_c   1.000
_cell.angle_alpha   90.00
_cell.angle_beta   90.00
_cell.angle_gamma   90.00
#
_symmetry.space_group_name_H-M   'P 1'
#
loop_
_entity.id
_entity.type
_entity.pdbx_description
1 polymer ?
#
loop_
_entity_poly.entity_id
_entity_poly.type
_entity_poly.pdbx_seq_one_letter_code
_entity_poly.pdbx_strand_id
1 'polypeptide(L)'
;MQVQPRRGWYVVQPSAEEAQDAFAARRIIETGILGEAGRPLQSVIGQLRRHIAQEQEAIAGADAATRAFLLADFHVCLAEQMGHRLLALTLRDLTARTTLAATLFQSTHSASQSCAEHERIVEALERGDTEGAKALLLEHIGTVERSLEIRPSEAPDAGDRLRATLAPLFGG
;
A
#
# COMPACT_ATOMS: atom_id res chain seq x y z
N MET A 1 -10.70 -10.10 10.42
CA MET A 1 -10.65 -11.44 11.06
C MET A 1 -12.04 -12.06 11.00
N GLN A 2 -12.19 -13.22 10.37
CA GLN A 2 -13.48 -13.92 10.28
C GLN A 2 -13.42 -15.24 11.05
N VAL A 3 -14.51 -15.64 11.66
CA VAL A 3 -14.64 -16.90 12.40
C VAL A 3 -15.48 -17.87 11.58
N GLN A 4 -14.90 -19.02 11.20
CA GLN A 4 -15.67 -20.12 10.65
C GLN A 4 -16.00 -21.13 11.74
N PRO A 5 -17.26 -21.58 11.85
CA PRO A 5 -17.63 -22.64 12.79
C PRO A 5 -16.81 -23.90 12.51
N ARG A 6 -16.05 -24.38 13.53
CA ARG A 6 -15.21 -25.59 13.52
C ARG A 6 -13.81 -25.50 12.85
N ARG A 7 -13.34 -24.34 12.34
CA ARG A 7 -12.01 -24.23 11.71
C ARG A 7 -11.06 -23.22 12.37
N GLY A 8 -11.48 -22.60 13.49
CA GLY A 8 -10.66 -21.60 14.20
C GLY A 8 -10.62 -20.24 13.49
N TRP A 9 -9.65 -19.44 13.89
CA TRP A 9 -9.41 -18.12 13.33
C TRP A 9 -8.51 -18.23 12.11
N TYR A 10 -8.87 -17.54 11.04
CA TYR A 10 -7.98 -17.41 9.87
C TYR A 10 -7.87 -15.94 9.44
N VAL A 11 -6.73 -15.59 8.88
CA VAL A 11 -6.51 -14.29 8.27
C VAL A 11 -7.05 -14.36 6.85
N VAL A 12 -7.99 -13.47 6.52
CA VAL A 12 -8.46 -13.33 5.14
C VAL A 12 -7.32 -12.73 4.33
N GLN A 13 -6.84 -13.47 3.36
CA GLN A 13 -5.83 -12.98 2.43
C GLN A 13 -6.52 -12.14 1.35
N PRO A 14 -5.98 -10.97 0.98
CA PRO A 14 -6.53 -10.20 -0.11
C PRO A 14 -6.40 -10.99 -1.43
N SER A 15 -7.44 -10.94 -2.25
CA SER A 15 -7.37 -11.41 -3.62
C SER A 15 -6.49 -10.47 -4.48
N ALA A 16 -6.12 -10.92 -5.68
CA ALA A 16 -5.42 -10.06 -6.63
C ALA A 16 -6.24 -8.83 -7.01
N GLU A 17 -7.55 -8.99 -7.16
CA GLU A 17 -8.50 -7.92 -7.46
C GLU A 17 -8.58 -6.90 -6.31
N GLU A 18 -8.73 -7.37 -5.06
CA GLU A 18 -8.73 -6.48 -3.88
C GLU A 18 -7.40 -5.73 -3.72
N ALA A 19 -6.27 -6.37 -4.07
CA ALA A 19 -4.99 -5.69 -4.07
C ALA A 19 -4.94 -4.58 -5.13
N GLN A 20 -5.38 -4.84 -6.37
CA GLN A 20 -5.45 -3.85 -7.45
C GLN A 20 -6.36 -2.68 -7.09
N ASP A 21 -7.52 -2.94 -6.50
CA ASP A 21 -8.44 -1.91 -6.01
C ASP A 21 -7.82 -1.04 -4.93
N ALA A 22 -7.08 -1.65 -3.99
CA ALA A 22 -6.39 -0.90 -2.94
C ALA A 22 -5.28 0.00 -3.52
N PHE A 23 -4.49 -0.46 -4.50
CA PHE A 23 -3.51 0.37 -5.20
C PHE A 23 -4.18 1.50 -6.00
N ALA A 24 -5.28 1.24 -6.68
CA ALA A 24 -6.05 2.26 -7.40
C ALA A 24 -6.58 3.34 -6.45
N ALA A 25 -7.16 2.95 -5.31
CA ALA A 25 -7.64 3.88 -4.29
C ALA A 25 -6.50 4.74 -3.72
N ARG A 26 -5.33 4.16 -3.45
CA ARG A 26 -4.14 4.88 -2.99
C ARG A 26 -3.72 5.95 -4.00
N ARG A 27 -3.61 5.61 -5.28
CA ARG A 27 -3.26 6.58 -6.33
C ARG A 27 -4.20 7.80 -6.33
N ILE A 28 -5.51 7.57 -6.24
CA ILE A 28 -6.51 8.63 -6.23
C ILE A 28 -6.38 9.52 -4.98
N ILE A 29 -6.33 8.90 -3.81
CA ILE A 29 -6.31 9.61 -2.52
C ILE A 29 -5.00 10.39 -2.37
N GLU A 30 -3.86 9.72 -2.58
CA GLU A 30 -2.55 10.31 -2.31
C GLU A 30 -2.20 11.44 -3.28
N THR A 31 -2.56 11.30 -4.55
CA THR A 31 -2.38 12.41 -5.52
C THR A 31 -3.36 13.54 -5.26
N GLY A 32 -4.58 13.25 -4.81
CA GLY A 32 -5.55 14.25 -4.37
C GLY A 32 -5.02 15.08 -3.21
N ILE A 33 -4.44 14.43 -2.18
CA ILE A 33 -3.82 15.10 -1.04
C ILE A 33 -2.73 16.09 -1.49
N LEU A 34 -1.82 15.65 -2.37
CA LEU A 34 -0.77 16.53 -2.89
C LEU A 34 -1.33 17.62 -3.82
N GLY A 35 -2.43 17.36 -4.51
CA GLY A 35 -3.08 18.34 -5.39
C GLY A 35 -3.77 19.48 -4.64
N GLU A 36 -4.34 19.20 -3.47
CA GLU A 36 -4.96 20.18 -2.59
C GLU A 36 -3.92 20.95 -1.73
N ALA A 37 -2.75 20.33 -1.52
CA ALA A 37 -1.71 20.93 -0.71
C ALA A 37 -1.03 22.09 -1.46
N GLY A 38 -0.97 23.25 -0.83
CA GLY A 38 -0.04 24.29 -1.24
C GLY A 38 1.41 23.88 -0.96
N ARG A 39 2.35 24.80 -1.13
CA ARG A 39 3.75 24.54 -0.75
C ARG A 39 3.84 24.14 0.74
N PRO A 40 4.39 22.97 1.07
CA PRO A 40 4.44 22.52 2.46
C PRO A 40 5.34 23.43 3.31
N LEU A 41 4.96 23.60 4.57
CA LEU A 41 5.77 24.32 5.54
C LEU A 41 7.09 23.58 5.82
N GLN A 42 8.13 24.30 6.18
CA GLN A 42 9.42 23.70 6.53
C GLN A 42 9.32 22.67 7.69
N SER A 43 8.39 22.88 8.61
CA SER A 43 8.10 21.92 9.68
C SER A 43 7.57 20.57 9.16
N VAL A 44 6.74 20.61 8.12
CA VAL A 44 6.21 19.40 7.43
C VAL A 44 7.37 18.63 6.78
N ILE A 45 8.21 19.32 6.03
CA ILE A 45 9.41 18.73 5.41
C ILE A 45 10.31 18.10 6.48
N GLY A 46 10.53 18.79 7.59
CA GLY A 46 11.32 18.27 8.72
C GLY A 46 10.75 16.99 9.33
N GLN A 47 9.42 16.83 9.39
CA GLN A 47 8.79 15.60 9.85
C GLN A 47 8.99 14.45 8.84
N LEU A 48 8.75 14.72 7.56
CA LEU A 48 8.95 13.72 6.50
C LEU A 48 10.42 13.26 6.42
N ARG A 49 11.38 14.17 6.56
CA ARG A 49 12.82 13.82 6.62
C ARG A 49 13.14 12.92 7.83
N ARG A 50 12.54 13.18 9.00
CA ARG A 50 12.71 12.29 10.16
C ARG A 50 12.14 10.88 9.90
N HIS A 51 10.99 10.80 9.23
CA HIS A 51 10.42 9.52 8.84
C HIS A 51 11.35 8.75 7.88
N ILE A 52 11.90 9.42 6.86
CA ILE A 52 12.89 8.80 5.96
C ILE A 52 14.11 8.27 6.73
N ALA A 53 14.63 9.03 7.71
CA ALA A 53 15.75 8.55 8.54
C ALA A 53 15.38 7.27 9.32
N GLN A 54 14.15 7.16 9.84
CA GLN A 54 13.67 5.93 10.50
C GLN A 54 13.58 4.75 9.52
N GLU A 55 13.12 4.97 8.28
CA GLU A 55 13.15 3.94 7.24
C GLU A 55 14.56 3.43 6.97
N GLN A 56 15.53 4.35 6.81
CA GLN A 56 16.94 4.03 6.57
C GLN A 56 17.55 3.22 7.73
N GLU A 57 17.27 3.62 8.97
CA GLU A 57 17.70 2.87 10.16
C GLU A 57 17.10 1.47 10.19
N ALA A 58 15.81 1.34 9.87
CA ALA A 58 15.12 0.05 9.84
C ALA A 58 15.67 -0.86 8.73
N ILE A 59 15.99 -0.31 7.57
CA ILE A 59 16.62 -1.05 6.46
C ILE A 59 17.99 -1.59 6.87
N ALA A 60 18.76 -0.82 7.65
CA ALA A 60 20.08 -1.22 8.11
C ALA A 60 20.08 -2.31 9.18
N GLY A 61 19.06 -2.37 10.05
CA GLY A 61 19.15 -3.24 11.24
C GLY A 61 17.86 -3.85 11.78
N ALA A 62 16.67 -3.44 11.29
CA ALA A 62 15.42 -3.98 11.82
C ALA A 62 14.96 -5.27 11.09
N ASP A 63 14.00 -5.97 11.72
CA ASP A 63 13.31 -7.11 11.10
C ASP A 63 12.42 -6.68 9.92
N ALA A 64 11.98 -7.66 9.11
CA ALA A 64 11.20 -7.42 7.90
C ALA A 64 9.85 -6.74 8.17
N ALA A 65 9.20 -7.05 9.32
CA ALA A 65 7.90 -6.48 9.66
C ALA A 65 8.02 -5.01 10.01
N THR A 66 9.03 -4.64 10.80
CA THR A 66 9.33 -3.24 11.13
C THR A 66 9.67 -2.41 9.90
N ARG A 67 10.49 -2.95 8.97
CA ARG A 67 10.79 -2.28 7.70
C ARG A 67 9.53 -2.07 6.87
N ALA A 68 8.72 -3.11 6.69
CA ALA A 68 7.49 -3.04 5.90
C ALA A 68 6.49 -2.05 6.50
N PHE A 69 6.37 -2.01 7.83
CA PHE A 69 5.52 -1.06 8.54
C PHE A 69 5.95 0.38 8.28
N LEU A 70 7.23 0.72 8.46
CA LEU A 70 7.71 2.09 8.29
C LEU A 70 7.56 2.57 6.84
N LEU A 71 7.88 1.73 5.86
CA LEU A 71 7.68 2.08 4.44
C LEU A 71 6.20 2.31 4.11
N ALA A 72 5.28 1.54 4.67
CA ALA A 72 3.85 1.75 4.50
C ALA A 72 3.37 3.02 5.23
N ASP A 73 3.91 3.29 6.42
CA ASP A 73 3.53 4.44 7.26
C ASP A 73 3.98 5.78 6.68
N PHE A 74 4.96 5.82 5.77
CA PHE A 74 5.35 7.03 5.03
C PHE A 74 4.14 7.71 4.38
N HIS A 75 3.29 6.96 3.72
CA HIS A 75 2.10 7.47 3.03
C HIS A 75 1.06 8.03 4.00
N VAL A 76 0.92 7.40 5.16
CA VAL A 76 0.05 7.87 6.24
C VAL A 76 0.62 9.15 6.85
N CYS A 77 1.92 9.16 7.16
CA CYS A 77 2.64 10.33 7.65
C CYS A 77 2.52 11.51 6.68
N LEU A 78 2.72 11.28 5.38
CA LEU A 78 2.56 12.31 4.34
C LEU A 78 1.16 12.94 4.41
N ALA A 79 0.10 12.12 4.45
CA ALA A 79 -1.27 12.60 4.53
C ALA A 79 -1.55 13.39 5.82
N GLU A 80 -1.06 12.91 6.97
CA GLU A 80 -1.20 13.59 8.26
C GLU A 80 -0.49 14.94 8.26
N GLN A 81 0.75 14.99 7.76
CA GLN A 81 1.54 16.21 7.71
C GLN A 81 0.96 17.24 6.72
N MET A 82 0.27 16.79 5.67
CA MET A 82 -0.50 17.66 4.76
C MET A 82 -1.86 18.08 5.34
N GLY A 83 -2.21 17.70 6.58
CA GLY A 83 -3.42 18.11 7.28
C GLY A 83 -4.67 17.24 7.01
N HIS A 84 -4.54 16.14 6.28
CA HIS A 84 -5.66 15.29 5.86
C HIS A 84 -5.89 14.08 6.78
N ARG A 85 -6.21 14.33 8.06
CA ARG A 85 -6.34 13.28 9.10
C ARG A 85 -7.31 12.15 8.75
N LEU A 86 -8.47 12.47 8.15
CA LEU A 86 -9.44 11.45 7.76
C LEU A 86 -8.92 10.59 6.61
N LEU A 87 -8.25 11.19 5.64
CA LEU A 87 -7.64 10.44 4.54
C LEU A 87 -6.47 9.59 5.03
N ALA A 88 -5.70 10.07 5.99
CA ALA A 88 -4.64 9.29 6.64
C ALA A 88 -5.17 8.02 7.31
N LEU A 89 -6.33 8.08 7.98
CA LEU A 89 -6.98 6.88 8.53
C LEU A 89 -7.38 5.88 7.44
N THR A 90 -7.90 6.35 6.32
CA THR A 90 -8.24 5.50 5.17
C THR A 90 -6.98 4.90 4.55
N LEU A 91 -5.92 5.70 4.40
CA LEU A 91 -4.63 5.23 3.87
C LEU A 91 -3.99 4.17 4.76
N ARG A 92 -4.16 4.23 6.08
CA ARG A 92 -3.65 3.22 7.01
C ARG A 92 -4.21 1.82 6.70
N ASP A 93 -5.50 1.71 6.37
CA ASP A 93 -6.09 0.43 5.94
C ASP A 93 -5.59 0.02 4.54
N LEU A 94 -5.56 0.96 3.59
CA LEU A 94 -5.13 0.68 2.22
C LEU A 94 -3.64 0.29 2.14
N THR A 95 -2.77 0.97 2.88
CA THR A 95 -1.33 0.63 2.93
C THR A 95 -1.10 -0.72 3.60
N ALA A 96 -1.85 -1.06 4.65
CA ALA A 96 -1.79 -2.39 5.25
C ALA A 96 -2.18 -3.49 4.24
N ARG A 97 -3.24 -3.27 3.44
CA ARG A 97 -3.68 -4.21 2.39
C ARG A 97 -2.63 -4.36 1.28
N THR A 98 -2.09 -3.26 0.77
CA THR A 98 -1.06 -3.31 -0.29
C THR A 98 0.26 -3.90 0.21
N THR A 99 0.65 -3.68 1.47
CA THR A 99 1.84 -4.30 2.09
C THR A 99 1.64 -5.81 2.26
N LEU A 100 0.45 -6.23 2.70
CA LEU A 100 0.12 -7.66 2.78
C LEU A 100 0.14 -8.30 1.39
N ALA A 101 -0.42 -7.64 0.38
CA ALA A 101 -0.38 -8.11 -1.01
C ALA A 101 1.08 -8.20 -1.51
N ALA A 102 1.92 -7.21 -1.25
CA ALA A 102 3.33 -7.24 -1.62
C ALA A 102 4.08 -8.43 -1.01
N THR A 103 3.73 -8.80 0.22
CA THR A 103 4.29 -9.98 0.89
C THR A 103 3.76 -11.28 0.28
N LEU A 104 2.46 -11.39 0.06
CA LEU A 104 1.81 -12.61 -0.44
C LEU A 104 2.15 -12.89 -1.91
N PHE A 105 2.24 -11.86 -2.73
CA PHE A 105 2.56 -11.95 -4.16
C PHE A 105 4.05 -11.71 -4.46
N GLN A 106 4.91 -11.88 -3.46
CA GLN A 106 6.36 -11.89 -3.59
C GLN A 106 6.91 -10.70 -4.40
N SER A 107 6.51 -9.49 -4.02
CA SER A 107 7.01 -8.27 -4.69
C SER A 107 8.53 -8.27 -4.80
N THR A 108 9.04 -7.99 -5.99
CA THR A 108 10.47 -7.82 -6.25
C THR A 108 10.99 -6.42 -5.92
N HIS A 109 10.09 -5.49 -5.56
CA HIS A 109 10.46 -4.13 -5.17
C HIS A 109 11.08 -4.11 -3.78
N SER A 110 12.34 -3.69 -3.68
CA SER A 110 13.08 -3.76 -2.41
C SER A 110 12.76 -2.60 -1.48
N ALA A 111 12.96 -2.81 -0.17
CA ALA A 111 12.82 -1.79 0.85
C ALA A 111 13.71 -0.55 0.58
N SER A 112 14.95 -0.78 0.11
CA SER A 112 15.89 0.29 -0.22
C SER A 112 15.43 1.12 -1.43
N GLN A 113 14.80 0.48 -2.41
CA GLN A 113 14.20 1.18 -3.55
C GLN A 113 13.02 2.06 -3.11
N SER A 114 12.10 1.51 -2.31
CA SER A 114 10.97 2.27 -1.75
C SER A 114 11.44 3.50 -0.97
N CYS A 115 12.41 3.33 -0.07
CA CYS A 115 12.95 4.44 0.73
C CYS A 115 13.59 5.53 -0.16
N ALA A 116 14.37 5.15 -1.18
CA ALA A 116 14.97 6.10 -2.12
C ALA A 116 13.89 6.84 -2.94
N GLU A 117 12.79 6.19 -3.29
CA GLU A 117 11.66 6.81 -3.98
C GLU A 117 10.93 7.80 -3.06
N HIS A 118 10.70 7.43 -1.78
CA HIS A 118 10.15 8.34 -0.77
C HIS A 118 11.03 9.58 -0.58
N GLU A 119 12.35 9.41 -0.52
CA GLU A 119 13.31 10.52 -0.42
C GLU A 119 13.15 11.51 -1.59
N ARG A 120 13.06 11.01 -2.82
CA ARG A 120 12.84 11.84 -4.02
C ARG A 120 11.53 12.62 -3.97
N ILE A 121 10.44 12.01 -3.44
CA ILE A 121 9.16 12.69 -3.23
C ILE A 121 9.33 13.86 -2.25
N VAL A 122 9.98 13.62 -1.12
CA VAL A 122 10.22 14.66 -0.10
C VAL A 122 11.10 15.77 -0.66
N GLU A 123 12.14 15.46 -1.45
CA GLU A 123 12.99 16.44 -2.13
C GLU A 123 12.19 17.33 -3.10
N ALA A 124 11.27 16.75 -3.86
CA ALA A 124 10.40 17.52 -4.75
C ALA A 124 9.52 18.49 -3.96
N LEU A 125 8.92 18.02 -2.87
CA LEU A 125 8.11 18.85 -1.96
C LEU A 125 8.92 19.98 -1.32
N GLU A 126 10.15 19.73 -0.92
CA GLU A 126 11.06 20.72 -0.34
C GLU A 126 11.37 21.84 -1.32
N ARG A 127 11.58 21.51 -2.60
CA ARG A 127 11.75 22.49 -3.69
C ARG A 127 10.44 23.22 -4.05
N GLY A 128 9.30 22.81 -3.50
CA GLY A 128 7.98 23.33 -3.85
C GLY A 128 7.44 22.80 -5.19
N ASP A 129 8.04 21.73 -5.71
CA ASP A 129 7.63 21.05 -6.93
C ASP A 129 6.54 20.01 -6.61
N THR A 130 5.32 20.48 -6.36
CA THR A 130 4.20 19.63 -6.01
C THR A 130 3.79 18.70 -7.15
N GLU A 131 3.83 19.17 -8.39
CA GLU A 131 3.50 18.32 -9.54
C GLU A 131 4.54 17.23 -9.78
N GLY A 132 5.83 17.55 -9.61
CA GLY A 132 6.89 16.56 -9.62
C GLY A 132 6.74 15.53 -8.50
N ALA A 133 6.39 15.96 -7.30
CA ALA A 133 6.12 15.07 -6.17
C ALA A 133 4.94 14.12 -6.46
N LYS A 134 3.85 14.62 -7.06
CA LYS A 134 2.70 13.79 -7.50
C LYS A 134 3.12 12.74 -8.54
N ALA A 135 3.91 13.15 -9.53
CA ALA A 135 4.38 12.22 -10.56
C ALA A 135 5.26 11.12 -9.96
N LEU A 136 6.19 11.47 -9.07
CA LEU A 136 7.05 10.52 -8.35
C LEU A 136 6.24 9.57 -7.48
N LEU A 137 5.22 10.06 -6.78
CA LEU A 137 4.34 9.26 -5.94
C LEU A 137 3.52 8.26 -6.77
N LEU A 138 2.97 8.69 -7.91
CA LEU A 138 2.26 7.81 -8.86
C LEU A 138 3.19 6.73 -9.41
N GLU A 139 4.41 7.09 -9.78
CA GLU A 139 5.43 6.16 -10.27
C GLU A 139 5.75 5.12 -9.21
N HIS A 140 6.00 5.55 -7.97
CA HIS A 140 6.30 4.68 -6.82
C HIS A 140 5.18 3.66 -6.60
N ILE A 141 3.93 4.11 -6.41
CA ILE A 141 2.78 3.22 -6.17
C ILE A 141 2.62 2.24 -7.33
N GLY A 142 2.72 2.72 -8.57
CA GLY A 142 2.61 1.88 -9.76
C GLY A 142 3.76 0.89 -9.91
N THR A 143 4.97 1.24 -9.49
CA THR A 143 6.13 0.33 -9.54
C THR A 143 5.97 -0.79 -8.53
N VAL A 144 5.54 -0.49 -7.30
CA VAL A 144 5.24 -1.52 -6.30
C VAL A 144 4.15 -2.46 -6.80
N GLU A 145 3.05 -1.94 -7.35
CA GLU A 145 1.95 -2.75 -7.90
C GLU A 145 2.42 -3.68 -9.02
N ARG A 146 3.16 -3.15 -9.99
CA ARG A 146 3.69 -3.95 -11.12
C ARG A 146 4.71 -5.00 -10.70
N SER A 147 5.35 -4.82 -9.55
CA SER A 147 6.32 -5.78 -9.03
C SER A 147 5.68 -7.01 -8.38
N LEU A 148 4.34 -7.04 -8.23
CA LEU A 148 3.63 -8.18 -7.67
C LEU A 148 3.62 -9.34 -8.68
N GLU A 149 4.05 -10.52 -8.25
CA GLU A 149 3.93 -11.75 -9.03
C GLU A 149 2.50 -12.32 -8.91
N ILE A 150 1.52 -11.59 -9.44
CA ILE A 150 0.14 -12.06 -9.49
C ILE A 150 0.05 -13.12 -10.59
N ARG A 151 0.12 -14.39 -10.20
CA ARG A 151 -0.20 -15.50 -11.10
C ARG A 151 -1.73 -15.54 -11.26
N PRO A 152 -2.23 -15.73 -12.50
CA PRO A 152 -3.65 -15.99 -12.68
C PRO A 152 -4.05 -17.14 -11.75
N SER A 153 -5.01 -16.90 -10.87
CA SER A 153 -5.49 -17.94 -9.97
C SER A 153 -6.11 -19.06 -10.80
N GLU A 154 -5.54 -20.26 -10.77
CA GLU A 154 -6.21 -21.50 -11.21
C GLU A 154 -7.31 -21.92 -10.22
N ALA A 155 -7.68 -21.06 -9.28
CA ALA A 155 -8.80 -21.35 -8.40
C ALA A 155 -10.08 -21.37 -9.26
N PRO A 156 -10.83 -22.48 -9.27
CA PRO A 156 -12.09 -22.55 -10.01
C PRO A 156 -12.96 -21.37 -9.54
N ASP A 157 -13.55 -20.68 -10.52
CA ASP A 157 -14.46 -19.56 -10.32
C ASP A 157 -15.45 -19.89 -9.19
N ALA A 158 -15.78 -18.90 -8.36
CA ALA A 158 -16.78 -19.08 -7.31
C ALA A 158 -18.10 -19.64 -7.88
N GLY A 159 -18.44 -19.32 -9.13
CA GLY A 159 -19.52 -19.89 -9.90
C GLY A 159 -19.34 -21.38 -10.17
N ASP A 160 -18.17 -21.85 -10.47
CA ASP A 160 -17.86 -23.26 -10.72
C ASP A 160 -17.89 -24.07 -9.41
N ARG A 161 -17.41 -23.50 -8.30
CA ARG A 161 -17.55 -24.12 -6.97
C ARG A 161 -19.01 -24.24 -6.55
N LEU A 162 -19.80 -23.20 -6.78
CA LEU A 162 -21.22 -23.21 -6.49
C LEU A 162 -21.95 -24.25 -7.35
N ARG A 163 -21.67 -24.29 -8.66
CA ARG A 163 -22.22 -25.29 -9.58
C ARG A 163 -21.85 -26.70 -9.16
N ALA A 164 -20.56 -26.97 -8.83
CA ALA A 164 -20.11 -28.27 -8.34
C ALA A 164 -20.79 -28.67 -7.02
N THR A 165 -21.02 -27.71 -6.12
CA THR A 165 -21.69 -27.96 -4.84
C THR A 165 -23.18 -28.19 -5.02
N LEU A 166 -23.83 -27.57 -5.98
CA LEU A 166 -25.27 -27.66 -6.22
C LEU A 166 -25.65 -28.77 -7.23
N ALA A 167 -24.71 -29.24 -8.05
CA ALA A 167 -24.95 -30.30 -9.04
C ALA A 167 -25.69 -31.55 -8.48
N PRO A 168 -25.37 -32.06 -7.26
CA PRO A 168 -26.08 -33.17 -6.68
C PRO A 168 -27.57 -32.89 -6.33
N LEU A 169 -27.94 -31.60 -6.25
CA LEU A 169 -29.29 -31.19 -5.88
C LEU A 169 -30.25 -31.08 -7.09
N PHE A 170 -29.68 -31.04 -8.31
CA PHE A 170 -30.45 -30.87 -9.56
C PHE A 170 -30.29 -32.04 -10.55
N GLY A 171 -29.57 -33.10 -10.16
CA GLY A 171 -29.38 -34.34 -10.90
C GLY A 171 -30.29 -35.43 -10.36
N GLY A 172 -31.58 -35.38 -10.72
CA GLY A 172 -32.57 -36.41 -10.48
C GLY A 172 -33.43 -36.60 -11.71
#